data_b6fa420762f85ce70f5f6dfe6d9f485a
#
_entry.id   b6fa420762f85ce70f5f6dfe6d9f485a
#
_cell.length_a   1.000
_cell.length_b   1.000
_cell.length_c   1.000
_cell.angle_alpha   90.00
_cell.angle_beta   90.00
_cell.angle_gamma   90.00
#
_symmetry.space_group_name_H-M   'P 1'
#
loop_
_entity.id
_entity.type
_entity.pdbx_description
1 polymer ?
#
loop_
_entity_poly.entity_id
_entity_poly.type
_entity_poly.pdbx_seq_one_letter_code
_entity_poly.pdbx_strand_id
1 'polypeptide(L)'
;MMKELETVAPLTGSKKNRTAILSVSERGAKLGQRIKSLVAPHADCFEKENRPSGGEAIYFDSIKNHIGQIFKDYDQVLCIMALGIVVRMIAPYIEHKSKDPAVVVMDEIGHHVISLLSGHLGGANEWTQSISLAIDADPVITTATDVNGLPAPDVLARHEHLLVDDFQTLINVNSAIVGGERVDYYIDASLANADHLEQATKAHIGEHGMVHVVSLE
;
A
#
# COMPACT_ATOMS: atom_id res chain seq x y z
N MET A 1 2.45 38.69 7.17
CA MET A 1 1.54 38.64 6.02
C MET A 1 1.01 37.21 5.98
N MET A 2 -0.09 36.99 6.71
CA MET A 2 -0.73 35.68 6.82
C MET A 2 -1.35 35.33 5.46
N LYS A 3 -0.95 34.19 4.87
CA LYS A 3 -1.68 33.60 3.76
C LYS A 3 -2.95 32.98 4.34
N GLU A 4 -4.10 33.43 3.86
CA GLU A 4 -5.38 32.81 4.12
C GLU A 4 -5.28 31.32 3.73
N LEU A 5 -5.64 30.47 4.68
CA LEU A 5 -5.86 29.04 4.44
C LEU A 5 -7.11 28.92 3.56
N GLU A 6 -6.93 28.80 2.26
CA GLU A 6 -7.99 28.34 1.38
C GLU A 6 -8.47 26.98 1.88
N THR A 7 -9.75 26.88 2.14
CA THR A 7 -10.45 25.63 2.43
C THR A 7 -10.25 24.70 1.24
N VAL A 8 -9.29 23.80 1.34
CA VAL A 8 -9.03 22.78 0.30
C VAL A 8 -10.27 21.89 0.24
N ALA A 9 -11.00 22.01 -0.86
CA ALA A 9 -12.08 21.08 -1.18
C ALA A 9 -11.53 19.64 -1.10
N PRO A 10 -12.33 18.67 -0.60
CA PRO A 10 -11.89 17.29 -0.54
C PRO A 10 -11.47 16.86 -1.94
N LEU A 11 -10.23 16.43 -2.09
CA LEU A 11 -9.75 15.85 -3.34
C LEU A 11 -10.59 14.59 -3.62
N THR A 12 -11.64 14.77 -4.41
CA THR A 12 -12.47 13.71 -4.95
C THR A 12 -11.72 12.97 -6.07
N GLY A 13 -10.59 12.41 -5.71
CA GLY A 13 -9.95 11.32 -6.39
C GLY A 13 -10.16 10.09 -5.53
N SER A 14 -11.40 9.59 -5.44
CA SER A 14 -11.69 8.30 -4.84
C SER A 14 -10.79 7.28 -5.52
N LYS A 15 -9.71 6.86 -4.85
CA LYS A 15 -9.05 5.61 -5.17
C LYS A 15 -10.17 4.59 -5.20
N LYS A 16 -10.31 3.88 -6.31
CA LYS A 16 -11.50 3.05 -6.59
C LYS A 16 -11.56 1.79 -5.72
N ASN A 17 -10.65 1.63 -4.78
CA ASN A 17 -10.47 0.46 -3.91
C ASN A 17 -10.47 -0.86 -4.71
N ARG A 18 -9.83 -0.85 -5.89
CA ARG A 18 -9.80 -1.96 -6.83
C ARG A 18 -8.51 -2.74 -6.70
N THR A 19 -8.66 -4.06 -6.69
CA THR A 19 -7.53 -5.01 -6.61
C THR A 19 -7.44 -5.81 -7.90
N ALA A 20 -6.23 -5.92 -8.48
CA ALA A 20 -5.92 -6.80 -9.61
C ALA A 20 -4.99 -7.93 -9.17
N ILE A 21 -5.27 -9.15 -9.61
CA ILE A 21 -4.41 -10.32 -9.43
C ILE A 21 -4.00 -10.82 -10.82
N LEU A 22 -2.71 -10.76 -11.14
CA LEU A 22 -2.16 -11.08 -12.44
C LEU A 22 -1.34 -12.35 -12.38
N SER A 23 -1.59 -13.28 -13.31
CA SER A 23 -0.83 -14.52 -13.43
C SER A 23 -0.49 -14.86 -14.89
N VAL A 24 0.67 -15.48 -15.10
CA VAL A 24 1.14 -15.86 -16.45
C VAL A 24 1.27 -17.39 -16.62
N SER A 25 1.00 -18.16 -15.58
CA SER A 25 0.99 -19.63 -15.59
C SER A 25 -0.34 -20.16 -15.04
N GLU A 26 -0.72 -21.38 -15.43
CA GLU A 26 -1.93 -22.02 -14.90
C GLU A 26 -1.86 -22.23 -13.38
N ARG A 27 -0.69 -22.59 -12.86
CA ARG A 27 -0.47 -22.76 -11.42
C ARG A 27 -0.64 -21.44 -10.67
N GLY A 28 -0.04 -20.36 -11.20
CA GLY A 28 -0.21 -19.02 -10.65
C GLY A 28 -1.65 -18.53 -10.74
N ALA A 29 -2.37 -18.85 -11.81
CA ALA A 29 -3.78 -18.52 -11.96
C ALA A 29 -4.65 -19.21 -10.88
N LYS A 30 -4.45 -20.51 -10.64
CA LYS A 30 -5.13 -21.25 -9.57
C LYS A 30 -4.81 -20.66 -8.17
N LEU A 31 -3.56 -20.30 -7.94
CA LEU A 31 -3.15 -19.64 -6.70
C LEU A 31 -3.81 -18.26 -6.57
N GLY A 32 -3.89 -17.47 -7.65
CA GLY A 32 -4.58 -16.19 -7.68
C GLY A 32 -6.05 -16.30 -7.30
N GLN A 33 -6.77 -17.29 -7.82
CA GLN A 33 -8.17 -17.54 -7.45
C GLN A 33 -8.31 -17.93 -5.97
N ARG A 34 -7.37 -18.71 -5.44
CA ARG A 34 -7.34 -19.04 -4.00
C ARG A 34 -7.14 -17.78 -3.15
N ILE A 35 -6.20 -16.90 -3.52
CA ILE A 35 -5.95 -15.63 -2.81
C ILE A 35 -7.18 -14.72 -2.92
N LYS A 36 -7.80 -14.61 -4.11
CA LYS A 36 -9.06 -13.87 -4.29
C LYS A 36 -10.09 -14.33 -3.27
N SER A 37 -10.30 -15.62 -3.11
CA SER A 37 -11.30 -16.15 -2.18
C SER A 37 -10.98 -15.92 -0.71
N LEU A 38 -9.70 -15.87 -0.33
CA LEU A 38 -9.27 -15.75 1.07
C LEU A 38 -9.17 -14.30 1.55
N VAL A 39 -8.57 -13.42 0.74
CA VAL A 39 -8.20 -12.06 1.20
C VAL A 39 -8.63 -10.92 0.29
N ALA A 40 -9.09 -11.21 -0.94
CA ALA A 40 -9.45 -10.16 -1.91
C ALA A 40 -10.69 -10.54 -2.75
N PRO A 41 -11.87 -10.77 -2.14
CA PRO A 41 -13.05 -11.35 -2.83
C PRO A 41 -13.56 -10.50 -4.02
N HIS A 42 -13.25 -9.21 -4.03
CA HIS A 42 -13.65 -8.28 -5.09
C HIS A 42 -12.54 -8.03 -6.14
N ALA A 43 -11.43 -8.78 -6.06
CA ALA A 43 -10.33 -8.63 -7.02
C ALA A 43 -10.72 -9.10 -8.43
N ASP A 44 -10.23 -8.38 -9.43
CA ASP A 44 -10.24 -8.83 -10.82
C ASP A 44 -9.03 -9.72 -11.06
N CYS A 45 -9.26 -10.96 -11.48
CA CYS A 45 -8.19 -11.89 -11.87
C CYS A 45 -7.87 -11.73 -13.34
N PHE A 46 -6.59 -11.51 -13.67
CA PHE A 46 -6.08 -11.43 -15.03
C PHE A 46 -5.24 -12.69 -15.32
N GLU A 47 -5.66 -13.46 -16.29
CA GLU A 47 -5.06 -14.76 -16.62
C GLU A 47 -4.67 -14.85 -18.10
N LYS A 48 -3.58 -15.56 -18.38
CA LYS A 48 -3.17 -15.78 -19.75
C LYS A 48 -4.13 -16.74 -20.45
N GLU A 49 -4.65 -16.38 -21.65
CA GLU A 49 -5.68 -17.12 -22.39
C GLU A 49 -5.43 -18.63 -22.50
N ASN A 50 -4.19 -19.02 -22.76
CA ASN A 50 -3.82 -20.42 -22.92
C ASN A 50 -3.40 -21.12 -21.62
N ARG A 51 -3.62 -20.48 -20.44
CA ARG A 51 -3.25 -20.99 -19.12
C ARG A 51 -4.27 -20.61 -18.03
N PRO A 52 -5.57 -20.93 -18.26
CA PRO A 52 -6.63 -20.55 -17.37
C PRO A 52 -6.61 -21.35 -16.06
N SER A 53 -7.10 -20.72 -14.98
CA SER A 53 -7.37 -21.41 -13.72
C SER A 53 -8.62 -22.29 -13.76
N GLY A 54 -9.57 -21.94 -14.61
CA GLY A 54 -10.93 -22.45 -14.63
C GLY A 54 -11.93 -21.63 -13.78
N GLY A 55 -11.47 -20.55 -13.13
CA GLY A 55 -12.31 -19.58 -12.43
C GLY A 55 -12.73 -18.40 -13.30
N GLU A 56 -13.47 -17.44 -12.70
CA GLU A 56 -13.81 -16.19 -13.35
C GLU A 56 -12.58 -15.30 -13.51
N ALA A 57 -12.24 -14.91 -14.74
CA ALA A 57 -11.07 -14.11 -15.02
C ALA A 57 -11.23 -13.25 -16.30
N ILE A 58 -10.40 -12.21 -16.36
CA ILE A 58 -10.18 -11.40 -17.55
C ILE A 58 -8.96 -11.99 -18.27
N TYR A 59 -9.15 -12.44 -19.49
CA TYR A 59 -8.10 -13.10 -20.23
C TYR A 59 -7.27 -12.12 -21.05
N PHE A 60 -5.97 -12.38 -21.15
CA PHE A 60 -5.04 -11.60 -21.98
C PHE A 60 -4.11 -12.50 -22.80
N ASP A 61 -3.70 -12.01 -23.94
CA ASP A 61 -2.66 -12.59 -24.81
C ASP A 61 -1.25 -12.20 -24.34
N SER A 62 -1.06 -10.90 -24.04
CA SER A 62 0.21 -10.30 -23.59
C SER A 62 -0.04 -9.31 -22.48
N ILE A 63 0.57 -9.56 -21.32
CA ILE A 63 0.48 -8.66 -20.17
C ILE A 63 1.03 -7.25 -20.47
N LYS A 64 1.99 -7.13 -21.39
CA LYS A 64 2.56 -5.85 -21.82
C LYS A 64 1.50 -4.87 -22.33
N ASN A 65 0.44 -5.38 -22.95
CA ASN A 65 -0.63 -4.57 -23.52
C ASN A 65 -1.61 -4.05 -22.44
N HIS A 66 -1.62 -4.66 -21.26
CA HIS A 66 -2.60 -4.38 -20.22
C HIS A 66 -1.98 -3.71 -18.97
N ILE A 67 -0.70 -3.95 -18.71
CA ILE A 67 -0.07 -3.54 -17.44
C ILE A 67 -0.17 -2.03 -17.17
N GLY A 68 -0.02 -1.19 -18.20
CA GLY A 68 -0.12 0.25 -18.04
C GLY A 68 -1.52 0.72 -17.61
N GLN A 69 -2.57 0.09 -18.15
CA GLN A 69 -3.94 0.39 -17.76
C GLN A 69 -4.24 -0.15 -16.36
N ILE A 70 -3.77 -1.38 -16.05
CA ILE A 70 -3.92 -1.98 -14.72
C ILE A 70 -3.23 -1.12 -13.66
N PHE A 71 -2.00 -0.69 -13.92
CA PHE A 71 -1.24 0.15 -13.01
C PHE A 71 -1.92 1.50 -12.72
N LYS A 72 -2.68 2.02 -13.69
CA LYS A 72 -3.43 3.28 -13.56
C LYS A 72 -4.79 3.11 -12.89
N ASP A 73 -5.49 1.99 -13.15
CA ASP A 73 -6.90 1.81 -12.76
C ASP A 73 -7.08 1.09 -11.43
N TYR A 74 -6.03 0.44 -10.91
CA TYR A 74 -6.07 -0.35 -9.68
C TYR A 74 -5.22 0.26 -8.58
N ASP A 75 -5.67 0.13 -7.34
CA ASP A 75 -4.95 0.60 -6.16
C ASP A 75 -4.00 -0.46 -5.60
N GLN A 76 -4.32 -1.74 -5.85
CA GLN A 76 -3.53 -2.88 -5.42
C GLN A 76 -3.34 -3.84 -6.60
N VAL A 77 -2.10 -4.27 -6.82
CA VAL A 77 -1.73 -5.17 -7.91
C VAL A 77 -0.87 -6.30 -7.37
N LEU A 78 -1.41 -7.53 -7.36
CA LEU A 78 -0.66 -8.75 -7.05
C LEU A 78 -0.18 -9.38 -8.36
N CYS A 79 1.12 -9.57 -8.49
CA CYS A 79 1.72 -10.23 -9.64
C CYS A 79 2.27 -11.61 -9.25
N ILE A 80 1.66 -12.69 -9.75
CA ILE A 80 2.12 -14.07 -9.51
C ILE A 80 3.01 -14.48 -10.67
N MET A 81 4.27 -14.04 -10.60
CA MET A 81 5.30 -14.25 -11.64
C MET A 81 6.67 -13.80 -11.16
N ALA A 82 7.71 -14.04 -11.95
CA ALA A 82 9.08 -13.65 -11.61
C ALA A 82 9.21 -12.13 -11.39
N LEU A 83 9.81 -11.73 -10.25
CA LEU A 83 10.01 -10.35 -9.82
C LEU A 83 10.64 -9.47 -10.92
N GLY A 84 11.69 -9.97 -11.60
CA GLY A 84 12.36 -9.21 -12.66
C GLY A 84 11.49 -8.92 -13.89
N ILE A 85 10.45 -9.73 -14.15
CA ILE A 85 9.45 -9.46 -15.18
C ILE A 85 8.59 -8.28 -14.73
N VAL A 86 8.09 -8.31 -13.50
CA VAL A 86 7.24 -7.24 -12.95
C VAL A 86 7.97 -5.91 -12.99
N VAL A 87 9.21 -5.84 -12.47
CA VAL A 87 10.02 -4.61 -12.46
C VAL A 87 10.15 -4.00 -13.86
N ARG A 88 10.48 -4.81 -14.89
CA ARG A 88 10.60 -4.32 -16.26
C ARG A 88 9.28 -3.84 -16.86
N MET A 89 8.17 -4.45 -16.46
CA MET A 89 6.85 -4.09 -16.97
C MET A 89 6.31 -2.80 -16.36
N ILE A 90 6.48 -2.62 -15.04
CA ILE A 90 5.93 -1.43 -14.36
C ILE A 90 6.84 -0.21 -14.44
N ALA A 91 8.14 -0.38 -14.67
CA ALA A 91 9.12 0.71 -14.69
C ALA A 91 8.71 1.94 -15.51
N PRO A 92 8.09 1.82 -16.71
CA PRO A 92 7.65 2.98 -17.50
C PRO A 92 6.48 3.76 -16.90
N TYR A 93 5.79 3.22 -15.89
CA TYR A 93 4.57 3.77 -15.31
C TYR A 93 4.75 4.26 -13.89
N ILE A 94 5.92 4.02 -13.27
CA ILE A 94 6.22 4.48 -11.91
C ILE A 94 6.39 6.00 -11.93
N GLU A 95 5.58 6.70 -11.12
CA GLU A 95 5.62 8.15 -10.99
C GLU A 95 6.06 8.58 -9.59
N HIS A 96 5.25 8.25 -8.57
CA HIS A 96 5.49 8.66 -7.19
C HIS A 96 4.72 7.79 -6.20
N LYS A 97 5.31 7.54 -5.01
CA LYS A 97 4.74 6.69 -3.94
C LYS A 97 3.33 7.09 -3.46
N SER A 98 2.89 8.32 -3.72
CA SER A 98 1.53 8.79 -3.39
C SER A 98 0.48 8.49 -4.46
N LYS A 99 0.93 8.11 -5.67
CA LYS A 99 0.07 7.86 -6.83
C LYS A 99 0.09 6.39 -7.24
N ASP A 100 1.29 5.80 -7.19
CA ASP A 100 1.52 4.44 -7.65
C ASP A 100 0.73 3.44 -6.80
N PRO A 101 0.16 2.39 -7.40
CA PRO A 101 -0.55 1.36 -6.66
C PRO A 101 0.39 0.59 -5.71
N ALA A 102 -0.19 -0.04 -4.72
CA ALA A 102 0.50 -1.08 -3.97
C ALA A 102 0.82 -2.26 -4.90
N VAL A 103 2.10 -2.57 -5.09
CA VAL A 103 2.50 -3.73 -5.91
C VAL A 103 3.12 -4.79 -5.03
N VAL A 104 2.51 -5.97 -5.04
CA VAL A 104 2.99 -7.17 -4.37
C VAL A 104 3.34 -8.22 -5.43
N VAL A 105 4.46 -8.90 -5.24
CA VAL A 105 4.90 -9.96 -6.15
C VAL A 105 5.06 -11.25 -5.39
N MET A 106 4.66 -12.37 -5.98
CA MET A 106 4.89 -13.68 -5.39
C MET A 106 5.26 -14.72 -6.44
N ASP A 107 5.90 -15.77 -6.01
CA ASP A 107 6.18 -16.93 -6.86
C ASP A 107 4.92 -17.78 -7.08
N GLU A 108 4.92 -18.60 -8.12
CA GLU A 108 3.73 -19.35 -8.54
C GLU A 108 3.36 -20.52 -7.62
N ILE A 109 4.20 -20.85 -6.64
CA ILE A 109 3.91 -21.87 -5.63
C ILE A 109 3.54 -21.27 -4.27
N GLY A 110 3.68 -19.95 -4.12
CA GLY A 110 3.26 -19.23 -2.94
C GLY A 110 4.22 -19.34 -1.75
N HIS A 111 5.52 -19.50 -1.99
CA HIS A 111 6.49 -19.54 -0.91
C HIS A 111 6.83 -18.15 -0.36
N HIS A 112 7.01 -17.17 -1.25
CA HIS A 112 7.42 -15.82 -0.87
C HIS A 112 6.44 -14.79 -1.40
N VAL A 113 6.02 -13.86 -0.54
CA VAL A 113 5.20 -12.71 -0.88
C VAL A 113 6.01 -11.45 -0.64
N ILE A 114 6.25 -10.67 -1.68
CA ILE A 114 7.22 -9.58 -1.69
C ILE A 114 6.48 -8.24 -1.84
N SER A 115 6.62 -7.34 -0.86
CA SER A 115 6.20 -5.95 -0.98
C SER A 115 7.17 -5.21 -1.90
N LEU A 116 6.74 -4.92 -3.15
CA LEU A 116 7.63 -4.34 -4.16
C LEU A 116 7.54 -2.82 -4.24
N LEU A 117 6.34 -2.25 -4.19
CA LEU A 117 6.12 -0.81 -4.40
C LEU A 117 4.99 -0.29 -3.51
N SER A 118 5.11 0.97 -3.05
CA SER A 118 4.12 1.67 -2.24
C SER A 118 3.78 0.94 -0.91
N GLY A 119 4.83 0.57 -0.16
CA GLY A 119 4.75 -0.23 1.06
C GLY A 119 3.79 0.32 2.11
N HIS A 120 4.00 1.57 2.55
CA HIS A 120 3.22 2.23 3.60
C HIS A 120 1.94 2.86 3.04
N LEU A 121 2.05 3.99 2.35
CA LEU A 121 0.89 4.75 1.85
C LEU A 121 -0.01 3.95 0.91
N GLY A 122 0.58 3.13 0.04
CA GLY A 122 -0.19 2.24 -0.82
C GLY A 122 -0.71 1.00 -0.10
N GLY A 123 -0.06 0.60 1.02
CA GLY A 123 -0.42 -0.55 1.83
C GLY A 123 0.14 -1.89 1.36
N ALA A 124 1.19 -1.90 0.51
CA ALA A 124 1.75 -3.15 0.03
C ALA A 124 2.34 -4.01 1.15
N ASN A 125 2.91 -3.39 2.22
CA ASN A 125 3.46 -4.13 3.37
C ASN A 125 2.38 -4.91 4.12
N GLU A 126 1.28 -4.24 4.48
CA GLU A 126 0.17 -4.89 5.19
C GLU A 126 -0.52 -5.95 4.33
N TRP A 127 -0.67 -5.66 3.04
CA TRP A 127 -1.27 -6.64 2.13
C TRP A 127 -0.37 -7.86 1.94
N THR A 128 0.95 -7.65 1.87
CA THR A 128 1.95 -8.74 1.89
C THR A 128 1.79 -9.63 3.12
N GLN A 129 1.68 -9.05 4.31
CA GLN A 129 1.44 -9.79 5.56
C GLN A 129 0.11 -10.56 5.53
N SER A 130 -0.97 -9.89 5.08
CA SER A 130 -2.30 -10.50 5.01
C SER A 130 -2.34 -11.71 4.08
N ILE A 131 -1.72 -11.61 2.90
CA ILE A 131 -1.61 -12.72 1.95
C ILE A 131 -0.77 -13.84 2.57
N SER A 132 0.39 -13.50 3.12
CA SER A 132 1.32 -14.49 3.70
C SER A 132 0.66 -15.30 4.82
N LEU A 133 -0.06 -14.64 5.72
CA LEU A 133 -0.82 -15.32 6.78
C LEU A 133 -1.91 -16.25 6.23
N ALA A 134 -2.59 -15.85 5.16
CA ALA A 134 -3.70 -16.63 4.60
C ALA A 134 -3.26 -17.92 3.89
N ILE A 135 -2.02 -17.97 3.39
CA ILE A 135 -1.52 -19.11 2.60
C ILE A 135 -0.30 -19.80 3.20
N ASP A 136 0.17 -19.36 4.38
CA ASP A 136 1.38 -19.86 5.07
C ASP A 136 2.64 -19.63 4.23
N ALA A 137 2.83 -18.38 3.78
CA ALA A 137 3.98 -17.95 2.97
C ALA A 137 4.93 -17.05 3.77
N ASP A 138 6.17 -16.91 3.30
CA ASP A 138 7.15 -16.00 3.87
C ASP A 138 6.92 -14.56 3.34
N PRO A 139 6.60 -13.57 4.21
CA PRO A 139 6.55 -12.18 3.81
C PRO A 139 7.94 -11.58 3.65
N VAL A 140 8.18 -10.89 2.54
CA VAL A 140 9.42 -10.16 2.28
C VAL A 140 9.12 -8.66 2.29
N ILE A 141 9.41 -8.01 3.42
CA ILE A 141 9.23 -6.57 3.64
C ILE A 141 10.60 -6.00 4.02
N THR A 142 11.03 -4.94 3.33
CA THR A 142 12.38 -4.38 3.48
C THR A 142 12.38 -2.94 4.00
N THR A 143 11.20 -2.38 4.31
CA THR A 143 11.06 -1.02 4.81
C THR A 143 11.66 -0.91 6.21
N ALA A 144 12.53 0.05 6.44
CA ALA A 144 13.31 0.15 7.67
C ALA A 144 12.44 0.26 8.94
N THR A 145 11.34 0.99 8.90
CA THR A 145 10.40 1.09 10.02
C THR A 145 9.76 -0.26 10.35
N ASP A 146 9.28 -1.00 9.34
CA ASP A 146 8.68 -2.33 9.55
C ASP A 146 9.67 -3.34 10.12
N VAL A 147 10.89 -3.39 9.55
CA VAL A 147 11.95 -4.33 9.99
C VAL A 147 12.38 -4.07 11.44
N ASN A 148 12.34 -2.82 11.87
CA ASN A 148 12.71 -2.43 13.25
C ASN A 148 11.50 -2.31 14.19
N GLY A 149 10.28 -2.59 13.73
CA GLY A 149 9.07 -2.47 14.54
C GLY A 149 8.76 -1.03 14.98
N LEU A 150 9.11 -0.05 14.15
CA LEU A 150 8.96 1.37 14.45
C LEU A 150 7.68 1.95 13.85
N PRO A 151 7.00 2.88 14.54
CA PRO A 151 5.77 3.50 14.03
C PRO A 151 6.09 4.47 12.90
N ALA A 152 5.54 4.22 11.70
CA ALA A 152 5.70 5.09 10.55
C ALA A 152 4.51 6.06 10.42
N PRO A 153 4.74 7.41 10.38
CA PRO A 153 3.66 8.40 10.27
C PRO A 153 2.78 8.25 9.03
N ASP A 154 3.32 7.75 7.94
CA ASP A 154 2.55 7.50 6.72
C ASP A 154 1.63 6.27 6.80
N VAL A 155 1.94 5.31 7.67
CA VAL A 155 1.02 4.22 8.03
C VAL A 155 -0.16 4.77 8.84
N LEU A 156 0.10 5.61 9.83
CA LEU A 156 -0.95 6.31 10.58
C LEU A 156 -1.82 7.16 9.66
N ALA A 157 -1.20 7.97 8.78
CA ALA A 157 -1.92 8.81 7.84
C ALA A 157 -2.86 7.98 6.94
N ARG A 158 -2.40 6.82 6.48
CA ARG A 158 -3.23 5.91 5.66
C ARG A 158 -4.40 5.33 6.44
N HIS A 159 -4.19 4.86 7.67
CA HIS A 159 -5.25 4.30 8.51
C HIS A 159 -6.32 5.33 8.87
N GLU A 160 -5.91 6.54 9.18
CA GLU A 160 -6.79 7.63 9.55
C GLU A 160 -7.29 8.46 8.34
N HIS A 161 -7.01 8.01 7.11
CA HIS A 161 -7.39 8.69 5.87
C HIS A 161 -6.91 10.15 5.77
N LEU A 162 -5.74 10.43 6.37
CA LEU A 162 -5.13 11.75 6.34
C LEU A 162 -4.33 11.97 5.05
N LEU A 163 -4.30 13.21 4.61
CA LEU A 163 -3.46 13.63 3.49
C LEU A 163 -2.07 14.01 3.99
N VAL A 164 -1.05 13.60 3.27
CA VAL A 164 0.32 14.03 3.50
C VAL A 164 0.58 15.26 2.62
N ASP A 165 0.70 16.42 3.24
CA ASP A 165 0.93 17.69 2.54
C ASP A 165 2.38 17.81 2.06
N ASP A 166 3.36 17.49 2.92
CA ASP A 166 4.77 17.57 2.60
C ASP A 166 5.49 16.22 2.71
N PHE A 167 5.75 15.62 1.55
CA PHE A 167 6.47 14.35 1.46
C PHE A 167 7.94 14.45 1.87
N GLN A 168 8.59 15.62 1.73
CA GLN A 168 9.97 15.79 2.17
C GLN A 168 10.07 15.78 3.69
N THR A 169 9.16 16.48 4.35
CA THR A 169 9.03 16.43 5.80
C THR A 169 8.72 15.02 6.30
N LEU A 170 7.81 14.29 5.63
CA LEU A 170 7.52 12.90 5.97
C LEU A 170 8.77 12.00 5.89
N ILE A 171 9.60 12.16 4.84
CA ILE A 171 10.86 11.41 4.70
C ILE A 171 11.82 11.75 5.86
N ASN A 172 11.94 13.03 6.22
CA ASN A 172 12.81 13.46 7.31
C ASN A 172 12.34 12.88 8.65
N VAL A 173 11.03 12.89 8.93
CA VAL A 173 10.44 12.32 10.15
C VAL A 173 10.66 10.81 10.21
N ASN A 174 10.40 10.08 9.14
CA ASN A 174 10.68 8.64 9.08
C ASN A 174 12.18 8.35 9.32
N SER A 175 13.07 9.17 8.76
CA SER A 175 14.52 9.03 8.96
C SER A 175 14.93 9.29 10.42
N ALA A 176 14.35 10.28 11.08
CA ALA A 176 14.57 10.56 12.48
C ALA A 176 14.13 9.40 13.38
N ILE A 177 12.93 8.83 13.12
CA ILE A 177 12.42 7.66 13.84
C ILE A 177 13.36 6.45 13.68
N VAL A 178 13.80 6.15 12.45
CA VAL A 178 14.76 5.07 12.18
C VAL A 178 16.12 5.35 12.83
N GLY A 179 16.51 6.62 12.93
CA GLY A 179 17.71 7.07 13.65
C GLY A 179 17.62 7.00 15.19
N GLY A 180 16.47 6.60 15.72
CA GLY A 180 16.22 6.51 17.17
C GLY A 180 15.89 7.86 17.83
N GLU A 181 15.58 8.88 17.04
CA GLU A 181 15.15 10.17 17.57
C GLU A 181 13.68 10.07 18.03
N ARG A 182 13.38 10.77 19.13
CA ARG A 182 12.01 10.89 19.60
C ARG A 182 11.26 11.89 18.74
N VAL A 183 10.07 11.50 18.28
CA VAL A 183 9.18 12.36 17.48
C VAL A 183 7.88 12.57 18.24
N ASP A 184 7.54 13.83 18.48
CA ASP A 184 6.28 14.21 19.12
C ASP A 184 5.26 14.67 18.06
N TYR A 185 3.98 14.38 18.31
CA TYR A 185 2.87 14.63 17.39
C TYR A 185 1.98 15.72 17.96
N TYR A 186 1.58 16.67 17.10
CA TYR A 186 0.71 17.77 17.47
C TYR A 186 -0.60 17.69 16.68
N ILE A 187 -1.71 17.71 17.39
CA ILE A 187 -3.05 17.64 16.82
C ILE A 187 -3.77 18.94 17.13
N ASP A 188 -4.34 19.57 16.10
CA ASP A 188 -5.12 20.79 16.28
C ASP A 188 -6.44 20.47 17.01
N ALA A 189 -6.64 21.09 18.17
CA ALA A 189 -7.84 20.92 19.00
C ALA A 189 -9.12 21.41 18.30
N SER A 190 -9.03 22.20 17.23
CA SER A 190 -10.18 22.68 16.47
C SER A 190 -10.75 21.63 15.52
N LEU A 191 -10.04 20.54 15.27
CA LEU A 191 -10.51 19.46 14.41
C LEU A 191 -11.69 18.72 15.04
N ALA A 192 -12.74 18.48 14.26
CA ALA A 192 -13.95 17.81 14.73
C ALA A 192 -13.71 16.38 15.26
N ASN A 193 -12.60 15.74 14.86
CA ASN A 193 -12.19 14.40 15.26
C ASN A 193 -10.88 14.39 16.08
N ALA A 194 -10.51 15.50 16.74
CA ALA A 194 -9.24 15.63 17.48
C ALA A 194 -9.06 14.50 18.51
N ASP A 195 -10.09 14.18 19.30
CA ASP A 195 -10.04 13.13 20.33
C ASP A 195 -9.79 11.73 19.72
N HIS A 196 -10.40 11.45 18.56
CA HIS A 196 -10.17 10.20 17.83
C HIS A 196 -8.71 10.12 17.34
N LEU A 197 -8.22 11.19 16.71
CA LEU A 197 -6.85 11.26 16.21
C LEU A 197 -5.82 11.15 17.35
N GLU A 198 -6.10 11.74 18.50
CA GLU A 198 -5.24 11.60 19.68
C GLU A 198 -5.12 10.14 20.12
N GLN A 199 -6.24 9.43 20.22
CA GLN A 199 -6.26 8.01 20.61
C GLN A 199 -5.58 7.13 19.56
N ALA A 200 -5.88 7.32 18.28
CA ALA A 200 -5.29 6.57 17.18
C ALA A 200 -3.77 6.80 17.12
N THR A 201 -3.32 8.06 17.25
CA THR A 201 -1.90 8.40 17.24
C THR A 201 -1.18 7.77 18.45
N LYS A 202 -1.72 7.87 19.66
CA LYS A 202 -1.16 7.22 20.86
C LYS A 202 -1.04 5.71 20.70
N ALA A 203 -2.06 5.07 20.15
CA ALA A 203 -2.05 3.63 19.90
C ALA A 203 -0.98 3.24 18.86
N HIS A 204 -0.77 4.09 17.83
CA HIS A 204 0.20 3.84 16.78
C HIS A 204 1.65 4.01 17.25
N ILE A 205 1.95 5.11 17.97
CA ILE A 205 3.32 5.46 18.35
C ILE A 205 3.81 4.75 19.63
N GLY A 206 2.92 4.29 20.50
CA GLY A 206 3.28 3.66 21.78
C GLY A 206 4.22 4.52 22.61
N GLU A 207 5.40 4.01 22.94
CA GLU A 207 6.43 4.70 23.75
C GLU A 207 7.41 5.56 22.91
N HIS A 208 7.25 5.59 21.58
CA HIS A 208 8.21 6.24 20.67
C HIS A 208 8.08 7.78 20.60
N GLY A 209 7.08 8.38 21.25
CA GLY A 209 6.85 9.82 21.25
C GLY A 209 5.77 10.26 22.22
N MET A 210 5.34 11.53 22.11
CA MET A 210 4.17 12.07 22.80
C MET A 210 3.18 12.66 21.81
N VAL A 211 1.92 12.68 22.21
CA VAL A 211 0.84 13.34 21.48
C VAL A 211 0.36 14.54 22.28
N HIS A 212 0.34 15.69 21.62
CA HIS A 212 -0.11 16.97 22.17
C HIS A 212 -1.32 17.45 21.39
N VAL A 213 -2.42 17.71 22.09
CA VAL A 213 -3.58 18.39 21.49
C VAL A 213 -3.46 19.87 21.82
N VAL A 214 -3.33 20.72 20.82
CA VAL A 214 -3.02 22.15 20.96
C VAL A 214 -3.97 22.99 20.12
N SER A 215 -4.21 24.23 20.52
CA SER A 215 -4.86 25.21 19.63
C SER A 215 -3.76 25.83 18.76
N LEU A 216 -3.85 25.60 17.46
CA LEU A 216 -2.99 26.26 16.47
C LEU A 216 -3.68 27.59 16.13
N GLU A 217 -3.21 28.70 16.73
CA GLU A 217 -3.67 30.08 16.43
C GLU A 217 -3.11 30.57 15.08
#